data_e5e8acbb652bdcf48f1fcfd8466aa68e
#
_entry.id   e5e8acbb652bdcf48f1fcfd8466aa68e
#
_cell.length_a   1.000
_cell.length_b   1.000
_cell.length_c   1.000
_cell.angle_alpha   90.00
_cell.angle_beta   90.00
_cell.angle_gamma   90.00
#
_symmetry.space_group_name_H-M   'P 1'
#
loop_
_entity.id
_entity.type
_entity.pdbx_description
1 polymer ?
#
loop_
_entity_poly.entity_id
_entity_poly.type
_entity_poly.pdbx_seq_one_letter_code
_entity_poly.pdbx_strand_id
1 'polypeptide(L)'
;LDVEHRCWSEEMLEITGIKKGQLPKLYESYDIVGSIKKDIADDLGFGDVKVAAGAGDNAASAIGTGTVKNGDCNISLGTSGTVFVASDRYKADYENAIHNFCHSNGKYHYMACMLSAASCNKWWLENIIGTDDYENEYKNYSRSGENNVFFLPYLMGERSPLNDSEIRGMFYGMSMSTTRQDMSVAIL
;
A
#
# COMPACT_ATOMS: atom_id res chain seq x y z
N LEU A 1 -10.04 5.95 -14.43
CA LEU A 1 -10.66 7.02 -13.63
C LEU A 1 -9.83 8.30 -13.76
N ASP A 2 -10.46 9.42 -14.02
CA ASP A 2 -9.91 10.75 -13.80
C ASP A 2 -10.11 11.09 -12.31
N VAL A 3 -9.01 11.08 -11.57
CA VAL A 3 -9.03 11.25 -10.11
C VAL A 3 -9.33 12.70 -9.73
N GLU A 4 -8.83 13.66 -10.51
CA GLU A 4 -9.03 15.09 -10.27
C GLU A 4 -10.51 15.47 -10.40
N HIS A 5 -11.15 15.01 -11.50
CA HIS A 5 -12.54 15.34 -11.81
C HIS A 5 -13.55 14.30 -11.31
N ARG A 6 -13.08 13.19 -10.71
CA ARG A 6 -13.91 12.09 -10.16
C ARG A 6 -14.90 11.52 -11.17
N CYS A 7 -14.44 11.31 -12.39
CA CYS A 7 -15.23 10.77 -13.48
C CYS A 7 -14.43 9.71 -14.27
N TRP A 8 -15.08 9.00 -15.16
CA TRP A 8 -14.37 8.16 -16.13
C TRP A 8 -13.64 9.04 -17.13
N SER A 9 -12.35 8.80 -17.35
CA SER A 9 -11.52 9.53 -18.30
C SER A 9 -11.96 9.20 -19.73
N GLU A 10 -12.42 10.20 -20.49
CA GLU A 10 -12.84 10.03 -21.88
C GLU A 10 -11.67 9.59 -22.76
N GLU A 11 -10.46 10.14 -22.53
CA GLU A 11 -9.23 9.74 -23.23
C GLU A 11 -8.92 8.25 -23.04
N MET A 12 -9.03 7.73 -21.80
CA MET A 12 -8.80 6.32 -21.52
C MET A 12 -9.91 5.44 -22.12
N LEU A 13 -11.13 5.92 -22.22
CA LEU A 13 -12.21 5.21 -22.91
C LEU A 13 -11.92 5.07 -24.40
N GLU A 14 -11.42 6.12 -25.04
CA GLU A 14 -11.00 6.07 -26.46
C GLU A 14 -9.85 5.09 -26.66
N ILE A 15 -8.80 5.19 -25.86
CA ILE A 15 -7.61 4.28 -25.95
C ILE A 15 -8.01 2.81 -25.79
N THR A 16 -8.91 2.51 -24.86
CA THR A 16 -9.31 1.13 -24.55
C THR A 16 -10.47 0.61 -25.43
N GLY A 17 -11.18 1.50 -26.11
CA GLY A 17 -12.39 1.15 -26.87
C GLY A 17 -13.61 0.80 -25.99
N ILE A 18 -13.54 1.03 -24.66
CA ILE A 18 -14.62 0.73 -23.72
C ILE A 18 -15.64 1.87 -23.76
N LYS A 19 -16.92 1.51 -23.87
CA LYS A 19 -18.01 2.49 -23.82
C LYS A 19 -18.37 2.83 -22.38
N LYS A 20 -18.65 4.08 -22.09
CA LYS A 20 -19.02 4.57 -20.75
C LYS A 20 -20.18 3.79 -20.13
N GLY A 21 -21.15 3.34 -20.93
CA GLY A 21 -22.27 2.51 -20.47
C GLY A 21 -21.90 1.08 -20.03
N GLN A 22 -20.67 0.63 -20.28
CA GLN A 22 -20.16 -0.65 -19.81
C GLN A 22 -19.49 -0.54 -18.44
N LEU A 23 -19.28 0.67 -17.94
CA LEU A 23 -18.65 0.95 -16.66
C LEU A 23 -19.70 1.22 -15.57
N PRO A 24 -19.40 0.88 -14.31
CA PRO A 24 -20.29 1.15 -13.20
C PRO A 24 -20.43 2.65 -12.95
N LYS A 25 -21.53 3.03 -12.29
CA LYS A 25 -21.69 4.38 -11.77
C LYS A 25 -20.67 4.60 -10.65
N LEU A 26 -20.06 5.79 -10.62
CA LEU A 26 -19.13 6.19 -9.58
C LEU A 26 -19.89 6.81 -8.41
N TYR A 27 -19.40 6.54 -7.21
CA TYR A 27 -19.92 7.04 -5.95
C TYR A 27 -18.77 7.40 -5.02
N GLU A 28 -19.00 8.32 -4.11
CA GLU A 28 -18.11 8.49 -2.96
C GLU A 28 -18.28 7.33 -1.98
N SER A 29 -17.24 7.03 -1.23
CA SER A 29 -17.22 5.87 -0.32
C SER A 29 -18.34 5.85 0.71
N TYR A 30 -18.82 7.03 1.12
CA TYR A 30 -19.89 7.23 2.09
C TYR A 30 -21.29 7.37 1.48
N ASP A 31 -21.42 7.38 0.16
CA ASP A 31 -22.72 7.45 -0.50
C ASP A 31 -23.54 6.20 -0.23
N ILE A 32 -24.83 6.39 0.07
CA ILE A 32 -25.76 5.28 0.18
C ILE A 32 -26.20 4.87 -1.22
N VAL A 33 -25.86 3.64 -1.61
CA VAL A 33 -26.13 3.08 -2.94
C VAL A 33 -27.36 2.18 -2.97
N GLY A 34 -27.93 1.86 -1.82
CA GLY A 34 -29.10 1.01 -1.72
C GLY A 34 -29.41 0.58 -0.30
N SER A 35 -30.23 -0.45 -0.18
CA SER A 35 -30.52 -1.16 1.07
C SER A 35 -30.30 -2.66 0.85
N ILE A 36 -30.10 -3.40 1.92
CA ILE A 36 -30.08 -4.87 1.88
C ILE A 36 -31.42 -5.38 1.33
N LYS A 37 -31.38 -6.48 0.56
CA LYS A 37 -32.60 -7.10 0.06
C LYS A 37 -33.49 -7.56 1.21
N LYS A 38 -34.79 -7.37 1.06
CA LYS A 38 -35.75 -7.64 2.14
C LYS A 38 -35.71 -9.09 2.62
N ASP A 39 -35.64 -10.03 1.70
CA ASP A 39 -35.54 -11.47 2.00
C ASP A 39 -34.31 -11.80 2.86
N ILE A 40 -33.17 -11.19 2.55
CA ILE A 40 -31.92 -11.34 3.33
C ILE A 40 -32.03 -10.65 4.69
N ALA A 41 -32.63 -9.46 4.75
CA ALA A 41 -32.85 -8.74 6.00
C ALA A 41 -33.75 -9.53 6.95
N ASP A 42 -34.82 -10.09 6.42
CA ASP A 42 -35.78 -10.90 7.18
C ASP A 42 -35.15 -12.20 7.70
N ASP A 43 -34.33 -12.88 6.87
CA ASP A 43 -33.61 -14.13 7.25
C ASP A 43 -32.56 -13.88 8.35
N LEU A 44 -31.88 -12.74 8.30
CA LEU A 44 -30.85 -12.36 9.29
C LEU A 44 -31.40 -11.60 10.50
N GLY A 45 -32.70 -11.30 10.54
CA GLY A 45 -33.33 -10.54 11.61
C GLY A 45 -32.94 -9.05 11.63
N PHE A 46 -32.53 -8.49 10.49
CA PHE A 46 -32.19 -7.08 10.35
C PHE A 46 -33.41 -6.25 9.94
N GLY A 47 -33.42 -4.96 10.31
CA GLY A 47 -34.34 -3.97 9.78
C GLY A 47 -33.89 -3.42 8.41
N ASP A 48 -34.24 -2.16 8.11
CA ASP A 48 -33.80 -1.47 6.89
C ASP A 48 -32.33 -1.05 7.03
N VAL A 49 -31.42 -1.92 6.60
CA VAL A 49 -29.98 -1.68 6.59
C VAL A 49 -29.58 -1.02 5.29
N LYS A 50 -28.95 0.15 5.38
CA LYS A 50 -28.39 0.87 4.23
C LYS A 50 -27.06 0.28 3.82
N VAL A 51 -26.82 0.28 2.50
CA VAL A 51 -25.56 -0.16 1.89
C VAL A 51 -24.81 1.07 1.39
N ALA A 52 -23.62 1.31 1.92
CA ALA A 52 -22.71 2.34 1.43
C ALA A 52 -21.85 1.81 0.29
N ALA A 53 -21.36 2.69 -0.58
CA ALA A 53 -20.47 2.32 -1.68
C ALA A 53 -19.19 1.64 -1.22
N GLY A 54 -18.66 2.08 -0.08
CA GLY A 54 -17.43 1.52 0.48
C GLY A 54 -16.16 2.07 -0.17
N ALA A 55 -15.03 1.49 0.21
CA ALA A 55 -13.72 1.95 -0.22
C ALA A 55 -12.78 0.77 -0.53
N GLY A 56 -11.74 1.03 -1.31
CA GLY A 56 -10.60 0.13 -1.38
C GLY A 56 -9.88 0.02 -0.03
N ASP A 57 -9.21 -1.11 0.20
CA ASP A 57 -8.61 -1.49 1.49
C ASP A 57 -7.66 -0.44 2.08
N ASN A 58 -6.76 0.13 1.28
CA ASN A 58 -5.84 1.17 1.75
C ASN A 58 -6.55 2.43 2.23
N ALA A 59 -7.57 2.90 1.50
CA ALA A 59 -8.35 4.07 1.88
C ALA A 59 -9.24 3.78 3.11
N ALA A 60 -9.77 2.56 3.23
CA ALA A 60 -10.52 2.11 4.41
C ALA A 60 -9.62 2.01 5.64
N SER A 61 -8.42 1.42 5.49
CA SER A 61 -7.41 1.36 6.55
C SER A 61 -6.98 2.74 7.02
N ALA A 62 -6.84 3.70 6.10
CA ALA A 62 -6.52 5.09 6.44
C ALA A 62 -7.59 5.71 7.36
N ILE A 63 -8.88 5.49 7.07
CA ILE A 63 -9.96 5.91 7.97
C ILE A 63 -9.82 5.23 9.34
N GLY A 64 -9.61 3.90 9.35
CA GLY A 64 -9.50 3.11 10.59
C GLY A 64 -8.32 3.51 11.47
N THR A 65 -7.22 3.98 10.88
CA THR A 65 -6.03 4.48 11.58
C THR A 65 -6.04 5.99 11.85
N GLY A 66 -7.09 6.69 11.45
CA GLY A 66 -7.21 8.14 11.63
C GLY A 66 -6.38 8.99 10.69
N THR A 67 -5.88 8.42 9.58
CA THR A 67 -5.09 9.11 8.55
C THR A 67 -6.02 9.88 7.63
N VAL A 68 -6.55 11.02 8.08
CA VAL A 68 -7.64 11.75 7.42
C VAL A 68 -7.38 13.23 7.18
N LYS A 69 -6.43 13.82 7.89
CA LYS A 69 -6.06 15.23 7.74
C LYS A 69 -4.95 15.38 6.71
N ASN A 70 -4.90 16.54 6.07
CA ASN A 70 -3.83 16.84 5.13
C ASN A 70 -2.45 16.67 5.76
N GLY A 71 -1.62 15.81 5.16
CA GLY A 71 -0.29 15.47 5.66
C GLY A 71 -0.22 14.29 6.64
N ASP A 72 -1.36 13.78 7.12
CA ASP A 72 -1.34 12.53 7.88
C ASP A 72 -0.79 11.40 7.02
N CYS A 73 0.04 10.56 7.61
CA CYS A 73 0.71 9.45 6.93
C CYS A 73 0.39 8.12 7.60
N ASN A 74 0.17 7.10 6.78
CA ASN A 74 0.07 5.70 7.19
C ASN A 74 1.12 4.88 6.44
N ILE A 75 1.83 4.02 7.16
CA ILE A 75 2.78 3.07 6.57
C ILE A 75 2.24 1.68 6.84
N SER A 76 2.02 0.90 5.78
CA SER A 76 1.60 -0.49 5.86
C SER A 76 2.74 -1.39 5.40
N LEU A 77 3.17 -2.31 6.27
CA LEU A 77 4.27 -3.25 6.03
C LEU A 77 3.71 -4.68 6.00
N GLY A 78 3.34 -5.13 4.81
CA GLY A 78 2.98 -6.51 4.52
C GLY A 78 4.05 -7.17 3.64
N THR A 79 3.69 -8.14 2.81
CA THR A 79 4.56 -8.71 1.78
C THR A 79 5.21 -7.61 0.94
N SER A 80 4.38 -6.68 0.44
CA SER A 80 4.77 -5.38 -0.11
C SER A 80 4.54 -4.28 0.92
N GLY A 81 5.10 -3.08 0.69
CA GLY A 81 4.90 -1.92 1.54
C GLY A 81 4.15 -0.80 0.83
N THR A 82 3.39 -0.02 1.60
CA THR A 82 2.79 1.21 1.09
C THR A 82 3.03 2.37 2.05
N VAL A 83 3.30 3.53 1.48
CA VAL A 83 3.29 4.81 2.19
C VAL A 83 2.11 5.61 1.66
N PHE A 84 1.12 5.82 2.50
CA PHE A 84 -0.09 6.55 2.20
C PHE A 84 -0.05 7.93 2.86
N VAL A 85 -0.32 8.99 2.13
CA VAL A 85 -0.35 10.36 2.66
C VAL A 85 -1.67 11.02 2.26
N ALA A 86 -2.48 11.40 3.25
CA ALA A 86 -3.73 12.12 3.04
C ALA A 86 -3.48 13.54 2.52
N SER A 87 -4.30 14.00 1.58
CA SER A 87 -4.18 15.33 0.96
C SER A 87 -5.55 15.97 0.73
N ASP A 88 -5.62 17.28 0.99
CA ASP A 88 -6.81 18.07 0.69
C ASP A 88 -6.92 18.42 -0.80
N ARG A 89 -5.84 18.24 -1.57
CA ARG A 89 -5.76 18.66 -2.97
C ARG A 89 -5.21 17.54 -3.85
N TYR A 90 -5.73 17.45 -5.06
CA TYR A 90 -5.12 16.67 -6.12
C TYR A 90 -3.83 17.36 -6.59
N LYS A 91 -2.76 16.58 -6.75
CA LYS A 91 -1.52 17.01 -7.40
C LYS A 91 -0.83 15.78 -7.99
N ALA A 92 -0.80 15.67 -9.30
CA ALA A 92 -0.06 14.60 -9.95
C ALA A 92 1.45 14.79 -9.76
N ASP A 93 2.14 13.70 -9.48
CA ASP A 93 3.60 13.62 -9.50
C ASP A 93 4.01 12.67 -10.63
N TYR A 94 4.52 13.23 -11.70
CA TYR A 94 4.92 12.47 -12.89
C TYR A 94 6.39 12.02 -12.85
N GLU A 95 7.17 12.51 -11.89
CA GLU A 95 8.60 12.25 -11.81
C GLU A 95 8.92 11.02 -10.94
N ASN A 96 8.15 10.83 -9.87
CA ASN A 96 8.46 9.84 -8.85
C ASN A 96 7.50 8.62 -8.85
N ALA A 97 6.74 8.40 -9.91
CA ALA A 97 5.80 7.29 -10.05
C ALA A 97 4.86 7.10 -8.83
N ILE A 98 4.50 8.22 -8.17
CA ILE A 98 3.59 8.22 -7.02
C ILE A 98 2.15 8.19 -7.52
N HIS A 99 1.36 7.27 -6.97
CA HIS A 99 -0.04 7.15 -7.30
C HIS A 99 -0.88 8.23 -6.60
N ASN A 100 -1.86 8.76 -7.31
CA ASN A 100 -2.88 9.66 -6.79
C ASN A 100 -4.23 8.96 -6.82
N PHE A 101 -4.96 9.01 -5.72
CA PHE A 101 -6.28 8.39 -5.59
C PHE A 101 -7.27 9.30 -4.88
N CYS A 102 -8.57 9.01 -5.06
CA CYS A 102 -9.62 9.55 -4.21
C CYS A 102 -9.55 8.90 -2.84
N HIS A 103 -9.54 9.69 -1.78
CA HIS A 103 -9.61 9.19 -0.41
C HIS A 103 -11.07 8.97 -0.01
N SER A 104 -11.32 8.02 0.91
CA SER A 104 -12.65 7.67 1.42
C SER A 104 -13.39 8.79 2.16
N ASN A 105 -12.70 9.88 2.50
CA ASN A 105 -13.27 11.06 3.15
C ASN A 105 -13.70 12.17 2.16
N GLY A 106 -13.77 11.87 0.86
CA GLY A 106 -14.10 12.84 -0.18
C GLY A 106 -12.94 13.73 -0.63
N LYS A 107 -11.72 13.47 -0.16
CA LYS A 107 -10.49 14.17 -0.53
C LYS A 107 -9.60 13.30 -1.42
N TYR A 108 -8.28 13.45 -1.30
CA TYR A 108 -7.30 12.75 -2.10
C TYR A 108 -6.25 12.10 -1.20
N HIS A 109 -5.49 11.19 -1.77
CA HIS A 109 -4.27 10.70 -1.15
C HIS A 109 -3.21 10.34 -2.19
N TYR A 110 -1.97 10.42 -1.75
CA TYR A 110 -0.81 9.91 -2.46
C TYR A 110 -0.46 8.55 -1.91
N MET A 111 0.00 7.66 -2.77
CA MET A 111 0.46 6.36 -2.33
C MET A 111 1.71 5.95 -3.11
N ALA A 112 2.79 5.72 -2.39
CA ALA A 112 3.96 5.01 -2.89
C ALA A 112 3.83 3.53 -2.53
N CYS A 113 4.22 2.65 -3.46
CA CYS A 113 4.22 1.20 -3.28
C CYS A 113 5.60 0.66 -3.51
N MET A 114 6.16 -0.01 -2.53
CA MET A 114 7.36 -0.83 -2.67
C MET A 114 6.98 -2.31 -2.83
N LEU A 115 7.66 -3.01 -3.72
CA LEU A 115 7.30 -4.39 -4.05
C LEU A 115 7.74 -5.40 -2.99
N SER A 116 8.82 -5.11 -2.28
CA SER A 116 9.38 -5.99 -1.26
C SER A 116 9.52 -5.26 0.07
N ALA A 117 8.71 -5.61 1.05
CA ALA A 117 8.78 -5.09 2.42
C ALA A 117 9.03 -6.24 3.41
N ALA A 118 8.06 -6.68 4.18
CA ALA A 118 8.22 -7.81 5.09
C ALA A 118 8.61 -9.13 4.37
N SER A 119 8.35 -9.23 3.06
CA SER A 119 8.85 -10.34 2.24
C SER A 119 10.37 -10.43 2.20
N CYS A 120 11.10 -9.32 2.33
CA CYS A 120 12.57 -9.33 2.41
C CYS A 120 13.03 -10.05 3.68
N ASN A 121 12.40 -9.74 4.80
CA ASN A 121 12.70 -10.39 6.06
C ASN A 121 12.36 -11.88 6.03
N LYS A 122 11.19 -12.24 5.47
CA LYS A 122 10.82 -13.65 5.27
C LYS A 122 11.85 -14.38 4.40
N TRP A 123 12.18 -13.81 3.24
CA TRP A 123 13.20 -14.38 2.35
C TRP A 123 14.55 -14.56 3.05
N TRP A 124 14.99 -13.58 3.83
CA TRP A 124 16.27 -13.66 4.55
C TRP A 124 16.27 -14.79 5.56
N LEU A 125 15.25 -14.86 6.41
CA LEU A 125 15.19 -15.87 7.46
C LEU A 125 15.02 -17.28 6.92
N GLU A 126 14.06 -17.49 6.02
CA GLU A 126 13.72 -18.81 5.50
C GLU A 126 14.74 -19.33 4.48
N ASN A 127 15.17 -18.47 3.52
CA ASN A 127 15.99 -18.93 2.40
C ASN A 127 17.49 -18.74 2.61
N ILE A 128 17.92 -17.74 3.38
CA ILE A 128 19.34 -17.45 3.57
C ILE A 128 19.83 -17.97 4.92
N ILE A 129 19.11 -17.69 5.99
CA ILE A 129 19.44 -18.18 7.34
C ILE A 129 19.03 -19.64 7.52
N GLY A 130 17.89 -20.05 6.93
CA GLY A 130 17.35 -21.41 7.03
C GLY A 130 16.57 -21.64 8.32
N THR A 131 15.85 -20.63 8.82
CA THR A 131 15.02 -20.73 10.02
C THR A 131 13.61 -20.17 9.79
N ASP A 132 12.62 -20.77 10.45
CA ASP A 132 11.26 -20.26 10.60
C ASP A 132 10.95 -19.81 12.04
N ASP A 133 11.93 -19.92 12.95
CA ASP A 133 11.86 -19.45 14.32
C ASP A 133 12.28 -17.97 14.40
N TYR A 134 11.40 -17.11 13.92
CA TYR A 134 11.58 -15.65 13.87
C TYR A 134 11.83 -15.07 15.27
N GLU A 135 11.07 -15.54 16.26
CA GLU A 135 11.16 -15.00 17.63
C GLU A 135 12.56 -15.24 18.22
N ASN A 136 13.11 -16.44 18.06
CA ASN A 136 14.42 -16.77 18.61
C ASN A 136 15.54 -16.04 17.86
N GLU A 137 15.41 -15.90 16.53
CA GLU A 137 16.41 -15.15 15.75
C GLU A 137 16.45 -13.69 16.19
N TYR A 138 15.28 -13.04 16.40
CA TYR A 138 15.20 -11.64 16.83
C TYR A 138 15.68 -11.38 18.25
N LYS A 139 15.61 -12.35 19.16
CA LYS A 139 16.14 -12.20 20.53
C LYS A 139 17.61 -11.84 20.56
N ASN A 140 18.35 -12.17 19.51
CA ASN A 140 19.78 -11.91 19.39
C ASN A 140 20.11 -10.55 18.78
N TYR A 141 19.11 -9.78 18.31
CA TYR A 141 19.32 -8.50 17.65
C TYR A 141 19.35 -7.33 18.65
N SER A 142 20.39 -7.31 19.50
CA SER A 142 20.49 -6.35 20.60
C SER A 142 20.91 -4.93 20.19
N ARG A 143 21.23 -4.68 18.91
CA ARG A 143 21.88 -3.43 18.47
C ARG A 143 21.38 -2.94 17.11
N SER A 144 20.06 -2.78 16.94
CA SER A 144 19.54 -2.14 15.73
C SER A 144 20.03 -0.70 15.61
N GLY A 145 20.62 -0.36 14.46
CA GLY A 145 21.10 0.99 14.15
C GLY A 145 22.53 1.31 14.58
N GLU A 146 23.28 0.38 15.18
CA GLU A 146 24.68 0.60 15.56
C GLU A 146 25.70 0.18 14.48
N ASN A 147 25.26 -0.44 13.40
CA ASN A 147 26.13 -0.82 12.29
C ASN A 147 25.95 0.10 11.07
N ASN A 148 26.90 0.02 10.13
CA ASN A 148 26.91 0.80 8.90
C ASN A 148 26.41 0.01 7.68
N VAL A 149 25.73 -1.11 7.89
CA VAL A 149 25.19 -1.94 6.82
C VAL A 149 23.78 -1.51 6.52
N PHE A 150 23.48 -1.26 5.25
CA PHE A 150 22.15 -0.92 4.74
C PHE A 150 21.73 -1.99 3.76
N PHE A 151 20.45 -2.31 3.76
CA PHE A 151 19.85 -3.18 2.77
C PHE A 151 18.93 -2.39 1.84
N LEU A 152 19.13 -2.56 0.54
CA LEU A 152 18.22 -2.03 -0.50
C LEU A 152 17.25 -3.15 -0.87
N PRO A 153 15.94 -3.00 -0.60
CA PRO A 153 14.98 -4.10 -0.59
C PRO A 153 14.42 -4.47 -1.97
N TYR A 154 15.13 -4.19 -3.04
CA TYR A 154 14.63 -4.32 -4.42
C TYR A 154 14.69 -5.73 -4.97
N LEU A 155 14.33 -6.76 -4.18
CA LEU A 155 14.42 -8.17 -4.59
C LEU A 155 13.58 -8.52 -5.82
N MET A 156 12.49 -7.79 -6.04
CA MET A 156 11.55 -8.00 -7.15
C MET A 156 11.46 -6.79 -8.09
N GLY A 157 12.50 -5.95 -8.15
CA GLY A 157 12.41 -4.65 -8.77
C GLY A 157 11.74 -3.65 -7.83
N GLU A 158 11.44 -2.44 -8.32
CA GLU A 158 10.77 -1.41 -7.53
C GLU A 158 9.74 -0.64 -8.35
N ARG A 159 8.66 -0.23 -7.70
CA ARG A 159 7.59 0.58 -8.29
C ARG A 159 7.81 2.06 -7.97
N SER A 160 7.48 2.50 -6.78
CA SER A 160 7.60 3.91 -6.38
C SER A 160 8.76 4.11 -5.40
N PRO A 161 9.62 5.10 -5.58
CA PRO A 161 9.60 6.13 -6.62
C PRO A 161 10.37 5.77 -7.90
N LEU A 162 11.09 4.67 -7.96
CA LEU A 162 12.11 4.38 -8.98
C LEU A 162 11.49 3.89 -10.30
N ASN A 163 10.35 3.18 -10.24
CA ASN A 163 9.66 2.58 -11.38
C ASN A 163 10.61 1.78 -12.29
N ASP A 164 11.45 0.93 -11.68
CA ASP A 164 12.48 0.12 -12.32
C ASP A 164 12.29 -1.36 -11.98
N SER A 165 11.87 -2.16 -12.96
CA SER A 165 11.68 -3.61 -12.82
C SER A 165 12.98 -4.40 -12.75
N GLU A 166 14.10 -3.81 -13.19
CA GLU A 166 15.39 -4.48 -13.32
C GLU A 166 16.32 -4.23 -12.12
N ILE A 167 16.02 -3.25 -11.28
CA ILE A 167 16.79 -3.01 -10.06
C ILE A 167 16.71 -4.24 -9.13
N ARG A 168 17.79 -4.50 -8.41
CA ARG A 168 17.88 -5.66 -7.49
C ARG A 168 18.36 -5.25 -6.11
N GLY A 169 18.03 -6.10 -5.13
CA GLY A 169 18.44 -5.94 -3.73
C GLY A 169 19.97 -5.95 -3.56
N MET A 170 20.45 -5.18 -2.61
CA MET A 170 21.87 -5.05 -2.34
C MET A 170 22.13 -4.72 -0.87
N PHE A 171 23.19 -5.29 -0.31
CA PHE A 171 23.77 -4.78 0.92
C PHE A 171 24.86 -3.76 0.62
N TYR A 172 24.84 -2.65 1.32
CA TYR A 172 25.81 -1.56 1.19
C TYR A 172 26.48 -1.28 2.53
N GLY A 173 27.75 -0.86 2.51
CA GLY A 173 28.50 -0.50 3.72
C GLY A 173 29.13 -1.70 4.46
N MET A 174 29.20 -2.88 3.83
CA MET A 174 29.87 -4.04 4.42
C MET A 174 31.37 -3.85 4.55
N SER A 175 31.93 -4.43 5.61
CA SER A 175 33.37 -4.48 5.88
C SER A 175 33.77 -5.90 6.32
N MET A 176 35.07 -6.13 6.56
CA MET A 176 35.55 -7.41 7.08
C MET A 176 35.05 -7.75 8.51
N SER A 177 34.54 -6.77 9.23
CA SER A 177 33.91 -6.94 10.55
C SER A 177 32.39 -7.15 10.49
N THR A 178 31.78 -7.05 9.32
CA THR A 178 30.34 -7.27 9.15
C THR A 178 29.96 -8.70 9.50
N THR A 179 29.02 -8.85 10.40
CA THR A 179 28.51 -10.14 10.85
C THR A 179 27.14 -10.46 10.19
N ARG A 180 26.74 -11.74 10.31
CA ARG A 180 25.38 -12.16 9.90
C ARG A 180 24.31 -11.33 10.62
N GLN A 181 24.53 -11.02 11.90
CA GLN A 181 23.59 -10.23 12.70
C GLN A 181 23.45 -8.80 12.16
N ASP A 182 24.56 -8.17 11.74
CA ASP A 182 24.51 -6.82 11.13
C ASP A 182 23.68 -6.83 9.85
N MET A 183 23.81 -7.87 9.03
CA MET A 183 23.00 -8.02 7.80
C MET A 183 21.53 -8.26 8.13
N SER A 184 21.22 -9.08 9.14
CA SER A 184 19.84 -9.33 9.58
C SER A 184 19.17 -8.07 10.10
N VAL A 185 19.89 -7.26 10.88
CA VAL A 185 19.41 -5.95 11.39
C VAL A 185 19.18 -4.96 10.26
N ALA A 186 20.00 -4.98 9.21
CA ALA A 186 19.83 -4.10 8.06
C ALA A 186 18.58 -4.38 7.24
N ILE A 187 18.02 -5.60 7.34
CA ILE A 187 16.79 -6.01 6.63
C ILE A 187 15.53 -5.62 7.41
N LEU A 188 15.60 -5.49 8.74
CA LEU A 188 14.51 -5.07 9.61
C LEU A 188 14.19 -3.58 9.48
#